data_e390c8a393d116a95cfede492889594a
#
_entry.id   e390c8a393d116a95cfede492889594a
#
_cell.length_a   1.000
_cell.length_b   1.000
_cell.length_c   1.000
_cell.angle_alpha   90.00
_cell.angle_beta   90.00
_cell.angle_gamma   90.00
#
_symmetry.space_group_name_H-M   'P 1'
#
loop_
_entity.id
_entity.type
_entity.pdbx_description
1 polymer ?
#
loop_
_entity_poly.entity_id
_entity_poly.type
_entity_poly.pdbx_seq_one_letter_code
_entity_poly.pdbx_strand_id
1 'polypeptide(L)'
;MNKDTPWLLFDCYEDEFGFTAGKEIEWYTSLRPIGYDNIGDFLDARKAPKHRKHIAELLKKYGCESTENFLRVTHALSLNDTFWVKEPESLLSWDEVSLYRNEFDELVSNAAFDGVISSTTLSSTSPEFGTDGAYAKCWQRENDTVYLYKSGSDTYEIEPLSEFLASQVADILCRNHVEYDLAFYHAVSYTHLTLPTT
;
A
#
# COMPACT_ATOMS: atom_id res chain seq x y z
N MET A 1 -5.69 -4.95 14.99
CA MET A 1 -5.65 -6.44 14.84
C MET A 1 -4.28 -6.86 14.32
N ASN A 2 -3.79 -8.05 14.69
CA ASN A 2 -2.72 -8.75 13.99
C ASN A 2 -3.31 -10.10 13.55
N LYS A 3 -3.56 -10.28 12.26
CA LYS A 3 -4.49 -11.30 11.77
C LYS A 3 -5.80 -11.22 12.57
N ASP A 4 -6.30 -12.31 13.12
CA ASP A 4 -7.53 -12.32 13.92
C ASP A 4 -7.33 -12.05 15.42
N THR A 5 -6.10 -11.72 15.85
CA THR A 5 -5.79 -11.44 17.25
C THR A 5 -5.82 -9.94 17.53
N PRO A 6 -6.64 -9.44 18.47
CA PRO A 6 -6.57 -8.06 18.93
C PRO A 6 -5.18 -7.73 19.51
N TRP A 7 -4.60 -6.59 19.15
CA TRP A 7 -3.32 -6.16 19.69
C TRP A 7 -3.38 -4.84 20.45
N LEU A 8 -4.18 -3.89 19.96
CA LEU A 8 -4.34 -2.57 20.54
C LEU A 8 -5.75 -2.03 20.27
N LEU A 9 -6.40 -1.48 21.29
CA LEU A 9 -7.55 -0.61 21.17
C LEU A 9 -7.09 0.84 21.28
N PHE A 10 -7.52 1.69 20.35
CA PHE A 10 -7.13 3.09 20.29
C PHE A 10 -8.23 3.96 19.69
N ASP A 11 -8.22 5.25 20.05
CA ASP A 11 -8.92 6.29 19.31
C ASP A 11 -7.93 6.97 18.36
N CYS A 12 -8.38 7.36 17.18
CA CYS A 12 -7.58 8.15 16.24
C CYS A 12 -8.30 9.45 15.86
N TYR A 13 -7.52 10.50 15.62
CA TYR A 13 -7.98 11.81 15.19
C TYR A 13 -6.90 12.50 14.37
N GLU A 14 -7.27 13.54 13.64
CA GLU A 14 -6.29 14.41 12.99
C GLU A 14 -5.98 15.59 13.90
N ASP A 15 -4.71 15.91 14.07
CA ASP A 15 -4.27 17.08 14.80
C ASP A 15 -4.49 18.37 13.98
N GLU A 16 -4.18 19.53 14.56
CA GLU A 16 -4.33 20.84 13.91
C GLU A 16 -3.44 21.03 12.66
N PHE A 17 -2.44 20.18 12.48
CA PHE A 17 -1.55 20.16 11.31
C PHE A 17 -1.94 19.11 10.27
N GLY A 18 -2.98 18.31 10.54
CA GLY A 18 -3.44 17.24 9.65
C GLY A 18 -2.65 15.94 9.74
N PHE A 19 -1.83 15.75 10.79
CA PHE A 19 -1.19 14.47 11.08
C PHE A 19 -2.12 13.57 11.88
N THR A 20 -2.00 12.27 11.67
CA THR A 20 -2.74 11.30 12.44
C THR A 20 -2.17 11.21 13.85
N ALA A 21 -2.98 11.54 14.82
CA ALA A 21 -2.69 11.29 16.21
C ALA A 21 -3.55 10.13 16.74
N GLY A 22 -3.01 9.36 17.66
CA GLY A 22 -3.71 8.23 18.25
C GLY A 22 -3.59 8.24 19.76
N LYS A 23 -4.71 7.96 20.43
CA LYS A 23 -4.74 7.70 21.86
C LYS A 23 -4.86 6.20 22.10
N GLU A 24 -3.80 5.60 22.58
CA GLU A 24 -3.79 4.19 22.98
C GLU A 24 -4.64 4.00 24.24
N ILE A 25 -5.61 3.08 24.19
CA ILE A 25 -6.56 2.82 25.26
C ILE A 25 -6.18 1.54 26.00
N GLU A 26 -6.04 0.43 25.25
CA GLU A 26 -5.79 -0.88 25.86
C GLU A 26 -4.92 -1.74 24.96
N TRP A 27 -3.86 -2.30 25.53
CA TRP A 27 -2.97 -3.25 24.87
C TRP A 27 -3.34 -4.69 25.23
N TYR A 28 -3.68 -5.50 24.26
CA TYR A 28 -4.04 -6.91 24.46
C TYR A 28 -2.85 -7.85 24.37
N THR A 29 -1.77 -7.42 23.69
CA THR A 29 -0.55 -8.22 23.53
C THR A 29 0.70 -7.35 23.63
N SER A 30 1.88 -7.99 23.80
CA SER A 30 3.18 -7.31 23.73
C SER A 30 3.68 -7.13 22.29
N LEU A 31 3.00 -7.69 21.30
CA LEU A 31 3.36 -7.50 19.91
C LEU A 31 3.29 -6.01 19.54
N ARG A 32 4.27 -5.59 18.75
CA ARG A 32 4.34 -4.24 18.18
C ARG A 32 4.71 -4.33 16.72
N PRO A 33 4.13 -3.51 15.85
CA PRO A 33 4.63 -3.35 14.50
C PRO A 33 6.08 -2.82 14.57
N ILE A 34 6.95 -3.40 13.77
CA ILE A 34 8.36 -3.03 13.76
C ILE A 34 8.52 -1.65 13.13
N GLY A 35 9.31 -0.79 13.77
CA GLY A 35 9.68 0.53 13.23
C GLY A 35 8.73 1.67 13.57
N TYR A 36 7.78 1.46 14.48
CA TYR A 36 6.84 2.52 14.91
C TYR A 36 6.87 2.67 16.43
N ASP A 37 6.95 3.92 16.89
CA ASP A 37 7.02 4.26 18.31
C ASP A 37 5.63 4.44 18.93
N ASN A 38 4.65 4.81 18.12
CA ASN A 38 3.27 5.04 18.53
C ASN A 38 2.27 4.70 17.41
N ILE A 39 0.98 4.68 17.76
CA ILE A 39 -0.09 4.34 16.81
C ILE A 39 -0.26 5.37 15.69
N GLY A 40 0.00 6.65 15.97
CA GLY A 40 -0.10 7.72 14.95
C GLY A 40 0.91 7.50 13.83
N ASP A 41 2.17 7.28 14.16
CA ASP A 41 3.24 6.99 13.19
C ASP A 41 2.93 5.73 12.37
N PHE A 42 2.39 4.69 13.03
CA PHE A 42 1.94 3.49 12.34
C PHE A 42 0.85 3.79 11.32
N LEU A 43 -0.17 4.56 11.68
CA LEU A 43 -1.27 4.89 10.79
C LEU A 43 -0.83 5.80 9.63
N ASP A 44 0.04 6.77 9.88
CA ASP A 44 0.54 7.66 8.83
C ASP A 44 1.42 6.90 7.82
N ALA A 45 2.21 5.94 8.28
CA ALA A 45 2.99 5.07 7.38
C ALA A 45 2.13 4.10 6.54
N ARG A 46 0.81 3.99 6.83
CA ARG A 46 -0.14 3.22 6.01
C ARG A 46 -0.79 4.03 4.90
N LYS A 47 -0.53 5.34 4.87
CA LYS A 47 -1.09 6.23 3.85
C LYS A 47 -0.07 6.45 2.74
N ALA A 48 -0.49 6.26 1.50
CA ALA A 48 0.33 6.65 0.37
C ALA A 48 0.59 8.16 0.41
N PRO A 49 1.80 8.63 0.04
CA PRO A 49 2.10 10.05 0.00
C PRO A 49 1.13 10.81 -0.89
N LYS A 50 0.54 11.91 -0.40
CA LYS A 50 -0.45 12.72 -1.14
C LYS A 50 0.09 13.26 -2.48
N HIS A 51 1.41 13.40 -2.60
CA HIS A 51 2.08 13.85 -3.82
C HIS A 51 2.37 12.73 -4.82
N ARG A 52 2.06 11.47 -4.49
CA ARG A 52 2.20 10.37 -5.45
C ARG A 52 1.23 10.60 -6.62
N LYS A 53 1.76 10.40 -7.83
CA LYS A 53 1.00 10.55 -9.06
C LYS A 53 -0.30 9.74 -9.01
N HIS A 54 -1.42 10.34 -9.39
CA HIS A 54 -2.78 9.79 -9.43
C HIS A 54 -3.43 9.46 -8.08
N ILE A 55 -2.69 9.39 -6.95
CA ILE A 55 -3.27 8.93 -5.68
C ILE A 55 -4.27 9.91 -5.07
N ALA A 56 -4.02 11.21 -5.19
CA ALA A 56 -4.90 12.23 -4.61
C ALA A 56 -6.32 12.18 -5.20
N GLU A 57 -6.42 11.96 -6.50
CA GLU A 57 -7.69 11.84 -7.21
C GLU A 57 -8.44 10.56 -6.82
N LEU A 58 -7.71 9.45 -6.65
CA LEU A 58 -8.25 8.19 -6.14
C LEU A 58 -8.78 8.34 -4.72
N LEU A 59 -8.00 8.91 -3.81
CA LEU A 59 -8.42 9.14 -2.41
C LEU A 59 -9.70 9.98 -2.36
N LYS A 60 -9.76 11.07 -3.15
CA LYS A 60 -10.94 11.91 -3.26
C LYS A 60 -12.14 11.16 -3.82
N LYS A 61 -11.95 10.40 -4.89
CA LYS A 61 -13.02 9.61 -5.53
C LYS A 61 -13.67 8.64 -4.57
N TYR A 62 -12.88 8.01 -3.72
CA TYR A 62 -13.36 7.00 -2.77
C TYR A 62 -13.64 7.58 -1.37
N GLY A 63 -13.61 8.90 -1.20
CA GLY A 63 -13.92 9.58 0.05
C GLY A 63 -12.90 9.30 1.17
N CYS A 64 -11.68 8.90 0.82
CA CYS A 64 -10.59 8.57 1.75
C CYS A 64 -9.75 9.80 2.13
N GLU A 65 -10.33 11.00 2.12
CA GLU A 65 -9.60 12.24 2.41
C GLU A 65 -9.37 12.44 3.92
N SER A 66 -10.29 11.97 4.77
CA SER A 66 -10.10 11.96 6.23
C SER A 66 -9.48 10.63 6.70
N THR A 67 -8.76 10.68 7.82
CA THR A 67 -8.17 9.49 8.44
C THR A 67 -9.23 8.43 8.77
N GLU A 68 -10.36 8.82 9.33
CA GLU A 68 -11.46 7.91 9.66
C GLU A 68 -11.97 7.16 8.41
N ASN A 69 -12.28 7.89 7.35
CA ASN A 69 -12.75 7.28 6.10
C ASN A 69 -11.68 6.41 5.45
N PHE A 70 -10.42 6.86 5.49
CA PHE A 70 -9.29 6.08 5.00
C PHE A 70 -9.20 4.73 5.73
N LEU A 71 -9.23 4.73 7.05
CA LEU A 71 -9.16 3.50 7.86
C LEU A 71 -10.38 2.58 7.64
N ARG A 72 -11.57 3.15 7.49
CA ARG A 72 -12.79 2.38 7.22
C ARG A 72 -12.77 1.67 5.88
N VAL A 73 -12.13 2.27 4.87
CA VAL A 73 -12.04 1.71 3.52
C VAL A 73 -10.86 0.76 3.38
N THR A 74 -9.67 1.16 3.82
CA THR A 74 -8.42 0.43 3.56
C THR A 74 -8.03 -0.51 4.70
N HIS A 75 -8.66 -0.37 5.86
CA HIS A 75 -8.30 -1.09 7.10
C HIS A 75 -6.82 -0.96 7.48
N ALA A 76 -6.11 0.08 6.98
CA ALA A 76 -4.67 0.25 7.14
C ALA A 76 -3.86 -1.00 6.74
N LEU A 77 -4.34 -1.76 5.78
CA LEU A 77 -3.68 -2.97 5.30
C LEU A 77 -2.38 -2.65 4.56
N SER A 78 -1.42 -3.56 4.64
CA SER A 78 -0.14 -3.48 3.96
C SER A 78 0.34 -4.87 3.54
N LEU A 79 1.17 -4.92 2.50
CA LEU A 79 1.91 -6.12 2.11
C LEU A 79 3.20 -6.33 2.93
N ASN A 80 3.52 -5.40 3.85
CA ASN A 80 4.74 -5.48 4.66
C ASN A 80 4.58 -6.30 5.95
N ASP A 81 3.33 -6.42 6.44
CA ASP A 81 3.02 -7.15 7.67
C ASP A 81 1.55 -7.58 7.74
N THR A 82 1.14 -8.10 8.89
CA THR A 82 -0.21 -8.63 9.13
C THR A 82 -1.03 -7.79 10.10
N PHE A 83 -0.60 -6.55 10.37
CA PHE A 83 -1.36 -5.62 11.19
C PHE A 83 -2.40 -4.86 10.37
N TRP A 84 -3.59 -4.68 10.94
CA TRP A 84 -4.69 -3.98 10.31
C TRP A 84 -5.66 -3.38 11.33
N VAL A 85 -6.59 -2.56 10.87
CA VAL A 85 -7.54 -1.82 11.71
C VAL A 85 -8.97 -2.19 11.35
N LYS A 86 -9.80 -2.38 12.36
CA LYS A 86 -11.26 -2.47 12.23
C LYS A 86 -11.94 -1.82 13.41
N GLU A 87 -13.20 -1.47 13.25
CA GLU A 87 -14.04 -1.04 14.36
C GLU A 87 -14.27 -2.18 15.36
N PRO A 88 -14.41 -1.89 16.68
CA PRO A 88 -14.53 -2.94 17.70
C PRO A 88 -15.68 -3.91 17.46
N GLU A 89 -16.82 -3.41 16.97
CA GLU A 89 -18.02 -4.21 16.72
C GLU A 89 -18.00 -4.91 15.34
N SER A 90 -16.99 -4.64 14.50
CA SER A 90 -16.89 -5.25 13.18
C SER A 90 -16.61 -6.74 13.27
N LEU A 91 -17.36 -7.55 12.53
CA LEU A 91 -17.19 -9.00 12.44
C LEU A 91 -16.17 -9.43 11.41
N LEU A 92 -15.54 -8.49 10.69
CA LEU A 92 -14.54 -8.80 9.66
C LEU A 92 -13.40 -9.63 10.24
N SER A 93 -13.01 -10.65 9.49
CA SER A 93 -11.89 -11.54 9.75
C SER A 93 -10.67 -11.21 8.87
N TRP A 94 -9.51 -11.72 9.25
CA TRP A 94 -8.29 -11.58 8.45
C TRP A 94 -8.43 -12.18 7.05
N ASP A 95 -9.14 -13.31 6.92
CA ASP A 95 -9.32 -13.99 5.64
C ASP A 95 -10.11 -13.15 4.63
N GLU A 96 -11.03 -12.30 5.11
CA GLU A 96 -11.85 -11.45 4.25
C GLU A 96 -11.13 -10.20 3.75
N VAL A 97 -10.12 -9.71 4.49
CA VAL A 97 -9.45 -8.44 4.16
C VAL A 97 -7.99 -8.60 3.74
N SER A 98 -7.38 -9.75 3.98
CA SER A 98 -5.94 -9.97 3.79
C SER A 98 -5.50 -9.71 2.36
N LEU A 99 -4.54 -8.80 2.18
CA LEU A 99 -3.85 -8.58 0.89
C LEU A 99 -3.02 -9.78 0.43
N TYR A 100 -2.74 -10.75 1.31
CA TYR A 100 -1.99 -11.96 0.97
C TYR A 100 -2.87 -13.05 0.39
N ARG A 101 -4.19 -13.03 0.66
CA ARG A 101 -5.11 -14.10 0.32
C ARG A 101 -6.17 -13.71 -0.71
N ASN A 102 -6.45 -12.42 -0.81
CA ASN A 102 -7.49 -11.91 -1.71
C ASN A 102 -6.88 -11.31 -2.97
N GLU A 103 -7.63 -11.36 -4.05
CA GLU A 103 -7.28 -10.68 -5.29
C GLU A 103 -7.27 -9.16 -5.08
N PHE A 104 -6.39 -8.47 -5.81
CA PHE A 104 -6.35 -7.01 -5.79
C PHE A 104 -7.46 -6.45 -6.69
N ASP A 105 -7.93 -5.24 -6.34
CA ASP A 105 -8.90 -4.54 -7.17
C ASP A 105 -8.21 -4.01 -8.44
N GLU A 106 -8.40 -4.72 -9.55
CA GLU A 106 -7.77 -4.40 -10.84
C GLU A 106 -8.12 -3.00 -11.33
N LEU A 107 -9.34 -2.51 -11.06
CA LEU A 107 -9.76 -1.17 -11.49
C LEU A 107 -9.06 -0.08 -10.69
N VAL A 108 -8.82 -0.31 -9.39
CA VAL A 108 -8.03 0.59 -8.55
C VAL A 108 -6.56 0.54 -8.95
N SER A 109 -6.01 -0.64 -9.21
CA SER A 109 -4.64 -0.81 -9.68
C SER A 109 -4.38 -0.05 -10.99
N ASN A 110 -5.25 -0.23 -11.97
CA ASN A 110 -5.15 0.48 -13.25
C ASN A 110 -5.28 2.00 -13.07
N ALA A 111 -6.27 2.45 -12.29
CA ALA A 111 -6.44 3.88 -12.02
C ALA A 111 -5.24 4.50 -11.27
N ALA A 112 -4.60 3.77 -10.36
CA ALA A 112 -3.40 4.22 -9.66
C ALA A 112 -2.19 4.34 -10.59
N PHE A 113 -2.15 3.56 -11.67
CA PHE A 113 -1.09 3.56 -12.66
C PHE A 113 -1.34 4.56 -13.80
N ASP A 114 -2.53 4.49 -14.43
CA ASP A 114 -2.89 5.27 -15.63
C ASP A 114 -3.56 6.61 -15.31
N GLY A 115 -4.11 6.77 -14.11
CA GLY A 115 -4.94 7.91 -13.75
C GLY A 115 -6.38 7.85 -14.30
N VAL A 116 -6.78 6.77 -14.94
CA VAL A 116 -8.14 6.62 -15.50
C VAL A 116 -9.07 6.01 -14.46
N ILE A 117 -9.85 6.85 -13.79
CA ILE A 117 -10.75 6.42 -12.71
C ILE A 117 -12.09 5.97 -13.29
N SER A 118 -12.43 4.70 -13.12
CA SER A 118 -13.75 4.16 -13.44
C SER A 118 -14.75 4.38 -12.29
N SER A 119 -16.04 4.16 -12.54
CA SER A 119 -17.13 4.45 -11.60
C SER A 119 -17.47 3.31 -10.63
N THR A 120 -16.54 2.42 -10.34
CA THR A 120 -16.78 1.22 -9.53
C THR A 120 -16.69 1.46 -8.03
N THR A 121 -17.27 0.54 -7.28
CA THR A 121 -17.14 0.44 -5.82
C THR A 121 -15.74 -0.03 -5.44
N LEU A 122 -15.17 0.58 -4.41
CA LEU A 122 -13.87 0.22 -3.90
C LEU A 122 -13.87 -1.14 -3.18
N SER A 123 -12.85 -1.94 -3.42
CA SER A 123 -12.50 -3.09 -2.58
C SER A 123 -11.45 -2.69 -1.54
N SER A 124 -11.56 -3.24 -0.33
CA SER A 124 -10.55 -3.09 0.73
C SER A 124 -9.21 -3.73 0.36
N THR A 125 -9.19 -4.62 -0.64
CA THR A 125 -7.99 -5.33 -1.10
C THR A 125 -7.23 -4.54 -2.17
N SER A 126 -6.97 -3.26 -1.91
CA SER A 126 -6.24 -2.35 -2.82
C SER A 126 -4.98 -1.82 -2.14
N PRO A 127 -3.82 -2.48 -2.32
CA PRO A 127 -2.58 -2.10 -1.64
C PRO A 127 -2.03 -0.74 -2.08
N GLU A 128 -2.54 -0.17 -3.18
CA GLU A 128 -2.14 1.11 -3.74
C GLU A 128 -2.25 2.25 -2.74
N PHE A 129 -3.27 2.22 -1.87
CA PHE A 129 -3.51 3.28 -0.88
C PHE A 129 -2.44 3.37 0.21
N GLY A 130 -1.73 2.28 0.49
CA GLY A 130 -0.64 2.20 1.48
C GLY A 130 0.76 2.15 0.87
N THR A 131 0.90 2.23 -0.46
CA THR A 131 2.21 2.10 -1.12
C THR A 131 2.96 3.42 -1.11
N ASP A 132 4.22 3.43 -0.68
CA ASP A 132 5.07 4.62 -0.64
C ASP A 132 5.69 4.99 -2.01
N GLY A 133 6.18 6.23 -2.11
CA GLY A 133 6.94 6.80 -3.23
C GLY A 133 6.12 7.65 -4.19
N ALA A 134 6.80 8.47 -5.00
CA ALA A 134 6.23 9.57 -5.78
C ALA A 134 5.66 9.17 -7.15
N TYR A 135 6.23 8.17 -7.80
CA TYR A 135 5.81 7.77 -9.14
C TYR A 135 4.55 6.92 -9.13
N ALA A 136 3.85 6.86 -10.26
CA ALA A 136 2.70 5.97 -10.42
C ALA A 136 3.10 4.51 -10.20
N LYS A 137 2.25 3.80 -9.46
CA LYS A 137 2.48 2.41 -9.07
C LYS A 137 1.17 1.66 -9.00
N CYS A 138 1.22 0.39 -9.35
CA CYS A 138 0.12 -0.53 -9.10
C CYS A 138 0.65 -1.92 -8.72
N TRP A 139 -0.19 -2.65 -8.02
CA TRP A 139 0.06 -4.02 -7.64
C TRP A 139 -0.77 -4.97 -8.47
N GLN A 140 -0.18 -6.04 -8.91
CA GLN A 140 -0.88 -7.12 -9.61
C GLN A 140 -0.49 -8.47 -9.05
N ARG A 141 -1.42 -9.41 -9.11
CA ARG A 141 -1.18 -10.80 -8.72
C ARG A 141 -1.33 -11.68 -9.96
N GLU A 142 -0.27 -12.38 -10.30
CA GLU A 142 -0.24 -13.27 -11.45
C GLU A 142 0.30 -14.63 -11.00
N ASN A 143 -0.49 -15.69 -11.14
CA ASN A 143 -0.09 -17.06 -10.77
C ASN A 143 0.49 -17.15 -9.33
N ASP A 144 -0.21 -16.57 -8.35
CA ASP A 144 0.21 -16.49 -6.95
C ASP A 144 1.47 -15.63 -6.67
N THR A 145 2.04 -15.01 -7.68
CA THR A 145 3.16 -14.07 -7.52
C THR A 145 2.64 -12.64 -7.52
N VAL A 146 3.16 -11.84 -6.59
CA VAL A 146 2.77 -10.43 -6.45
C VAL A 146 3.84 -9.56 -7.08
N TYR A 147 3.42 -8.72 -8.03
CA TYR A 147 4.26 -7.77 -8.74
C TYR A 147 3.90 -6.33 -8.38
N LEU A 148 4.91 -5.50 -8.20
CA LEU A 148 4.74 -4.05 -8.16
C LEU A 148 5.20 -3.46 -9.48
N TYR A 149 4.30 -2.87 -10.23
CA TYR A 149 4.57 -2.09 -11.43
C TYR A 149 4.83 -0.64 -11.05
N LYS A 150 5.88 -0.03 -11.58
CA LYS A 150 6.32 1.30 -11.23
C LYS A 150 6.76 2.06 -12.48
N SER A 151 6.17 3.23 -12.71
CA SER A 151 6.57 4.13 -13.80
C SER A 151 7.77 4.99 -13.41
N GLY A 152 8.36 5.66 -14.39
CA GLY A 152 9.33 6.73 -14.19
C GLY A 152 8.69 8.12 -14.06
N SER A 153 9.54 9.15 -14.08
CA SER A 153 9.14 10.56 -14.15
C SER A 153 8.54 10.88 -15.53
N ASP A 154 7.64 11.85 -15.57
CA ASP A 154 7.02 12.32 -16.84
C ASP A 154 8.02 13.01 -17.79
N THR A 155 9.20 13.39 -17.30
CA THR A 155 10.15 14.20 -18.07
C THR A 155 11.20 13.36 -18.80
N TYR A 156 11.76 12.36 -18.13
CA TYR A 156 12.88 11.62 -18.67
C TYR A 156 12.65 10.11 -18.76
N GLU A 157 11.72 9.56 -17.98
CA GLU A 157 11.35 8.14 -17.92
C GLU A 157 12.56 7.18 -17.76
N ILE A 158 13.66 7.68 -17.17
CA ILE A 158 14.91 6.90 -17.04
C ILE A 158 14.98 6.06 -15.78
N GLU A 159 14.12 6.33 -14.79
CA GLU A 159 14.13 5.62 -13.51
C GLU A 159 13.92 4.11 -13.68
N PRO A 160 12.96 3.61 -14.50
CA PRO A 160 12.81 2.19 -14.77
C PRO A 160 14.09 1.55 -15.30
N LEU A 161 14.74 2.18 -16.28
CA LEU A 161 15.99 1.68 -16.83
C LEU A 161 17.10 1.67 -15.76
N SER A 162 17.19 2.69 -14.93
CA SER A 162 18.18 2.78 -13.86
C SER A 162 17.99 1.70 -12.81
N GLU A 163 16.74 1.43 -12.41
CA GLU A 163 16.39 0.37 -11.47
C GLU A 163 16.69 -1.02 -12.02
N PHE A 164 16.35 -1.26 -13.28
CA PHE A 164 16.70 -2.50 -13.97
C PHE A 164 18.22 -2.71 -14.04
N LEU A 165 18.99 -1.73 -14.49
CA LEU A 165 20.45 -1.83 -14.55
C LEU A 165 21.07 -2.04 -13.17
N ALA A 166 20.55 -1.37 -12.13
CA ALA A 166 20.98 -1.58 -10.75
C ALA A 166 20.70 -3.00 -10.27
N SER A 167 19.56 -3.58 -10.65
CA SER A 167 19.23 -4.99 -10.36
C SER A 167 20.23 -5.94 -11.00
N GLN A 168 20.61 -5.71 -12.27
CA GLN A 168 21.62 -6.54 -12.95
C GLN A 168 23.00 -6.47 -12.27
N VAL A 169 23.36 -5.32 -11.72
CA VAL A 169 24.59 -5.19 -10.91
C VAL A 169 24.43 -5.89 -9.56
N ALA A 170 23.26 -5.80 -8.96
CA ALA A 170 22.97 -6.46 -7.69
C ALA A 170 23.04 -8.00 -7.81
N ASP A 171 22.65 -8.59 -8.95
CA ASP A 171 22.79 -10.02 -9.23
C ASP A 171 24.24 -10.53 -9.01
N ILE A 172 25.22 -9.68 -9.30
CA ILE A 172 26.63 -10.03 -9.18
C ILE A 172 27.14 -9.78 -7.75
N LEU A 173 26.63 -8.72 -7.08
CA LEU A 173 27.20 -8.22 -5.82
C LEU A 173 26.44 -8.71 -4.59
N CYS A 174 25.14 -9.00 -4.71
CA CYS A 174 24.26 -9.28 -3.60
C CYS A 174 23.64 -10.67 -3.71
N ARG A 175 23.61 -11.42 -2.60
CA ARG A 175 22.95 -12.73 -2.58
C ARG A 175 21.43 -12.63 -2.56
N ASN A 176 20.92 -11.60 -1.89
CA ASN A 176 19.50 -11.34 -1.76
C ASN A 176 19.24 -9.90 -2.22
N HIS A 177 18.49 -9.73 -3.25
CA HIS A 177 18.02 -8.44 -3.75
C HIS A 177 16.67 -8.64 -4.43
N VAL A 178 16.02 -7.55 -4.78
CA VAL A 178 14.79 -7.58 -5.56
C VAL A 178 15.14 -7.56 -7.03
N GLU A 179 14.58 -8.50 -7.78
CA GLU A 179 14.74 -8.58 -9.23
C GLU A 179 13.80 -7.57 -9.91
N TYR A 180 14.33 -6.84 -10.89
CA TYR A 180 13.57 -5.90 -11.69
C TYR A 180 13.61 -6.33 -13.15
N ASP A 181 12.44 -6.32 -13.78
CA ASP A 181 12.30 -6.46 -15.21
C ASP A 181 11.78 -5.17 -15.85
N LEU A 182 12.12 -4.95 -17.12
CA LEU A 182 11.58 -3.86 -17.93
C LEU A 182 10.39 -4.35 -18.73
N ALA A 183 9.33 -3.58 -18.73
CA ALA A 183 8.16 -3.82 -19.55
C ALA A 183 7.60 -2.52 -20.12
N PHE A 184 6.64 -2.65 -21.06
CA PHE A 184 5.94 -1.54 -21.68
C PHE A 184 4.45 -1.72 -21.46
N TYR A 185 3.82 -0.71 -20.89
CA TYR A 185 2.38 -0.66 -20.70
C TYR A 185 1.83 0.58 -21.43
N HIS A 186 0.95 0.36 -22.41
CA HIS A 186 0.40 1.42 -23.26
C HIS A 186 1.48 2.40 -23.82
N ALA A 187 2.62 1.87 -24.27
CA ALA A 187 3.77 2.63 -24.77
C ALA A 187 4.58 3.44 -23.73
N VAL A 188 4.28 3.29 -22.45
CA VAL A 188 5.09 3.83 -21.35
C VAL A 188 6.04 2.77 -20.82
N SER A 189 7.32 3.12 -20.66
CA SER A 189 8.31 2.23 -20.02
C SER A 189 8.04 2.14 -18.52
N TYR A 190 8.04 0.94 -17.98
CA TYR A 190 7.95 0.71 -16.53
C TYR A 190 8.83 -0.46 -16.10
N THR A 191 9.21 -0.48 -14.83
CA THR A 191 9.77 -1.66 -14.19
C THR A 191 8.70 -2.39 -13.39
N HIS A 192 8.79 -3.70 -13.37
CA HIS A 192 8.11 -4.50 -12.36
C HIS A 192 9.13 -5.21 -11.48
N LEU A 193 8.82 -5.35 -10.24
CA LEU A 193 9.61 -6.11 -9.28
C LEU A 193 8.76 -7.21 -8.66
N THR A 194 9.39 -8.34 -8.42
CA THR A 194 8.76 -9.47 -7.74
C THR A 194 8.99 -9.33 -6.24
N LEU A 195 7.92 -9.36 -5.44
CA LEU A 195 8.08 -9.52 -4.01
C LEU A 195 8.31 -11.00 -3.70
N PRO A 196 9.30 -11.33 -2.84
CA PRO A 196 9.43 -12.70 -2.35
C PRO A 196 8.14 -13.08 -1.60
N THR A 197 7.48 -14.11 -2.07
CA THR A 197 6.37 -14.74 -1.36
C THR A 197 6.92 -15.42 -0.11
N THR A 198 6.60 -14.87 1.07
CA THR A 198 6.92 -15.47 2.38
C THR A 198 5.83 -16.45 2.81
#